data_177d5e25cf25336f3bc9b4045893420e
#
_entry.id   177d5e25cf25336f3bc9b4045893420e
#
_cell.length_a   1.000
_cell.length_b   1.000
_cell.length_c   1.000
_cell.angle_alpha   90.00
_cell.angle_beta   90.00
_cell.angle_gamma   90.00
#
_symmetry.space_group_name_H-M   'P 1'
#
loop_
_entity.id
_entity.type
_entity.pdbx_description
1 polymer ?
#
loop_
_entity_poly.entity_id
_entity_poly.type
_entity_poly.pdbx_seq_one_letter_code
_entity_poly.pdbx_strand_id
1 'polypeptide(L)'
;MHECSRCFWLTQHKVWKRPAGIFPSLPSGMDGILKIHFDKFRDKGELPPELCEIKDCQKMKLFDDAELLKTWRNNFQGIKWEDKDGNILHGAVDNLLIKGKKIIVLDYKTRGFALKEDTHEHYQNQLDIYNFLLRKNSYQTEDYAFLLFYVPKEVTETGEVVFDTTLKKMKVDVKNAEKIWKSALELLDKECIEKRCEWCEKI
;
A
#
# COMPACT_ATOMS: atom_id res chain seq x y z
N MET A 1 12.67 2.06 8.33
CA MET A 1 12.60 2.23 9.79
C MET A 1 12.20 0.94 10.51
N HIS A 2 11.11 0.27 10.13
CA HIS A 2 10.63 -0.95 10.85
C HIS A 2 11.61 -2.13 10.84
N GLU A 3 12.35 -2.36 9.77
CA GLU A 3 13.28 -3.48 9.71
C GLU A 3 14.60 -3.19 10.46
N CYS A 4 15.17 -2.03 10.25
CA CYS A 4 16.39 -1.59 10.94
C CYS A 4 16.53 -0.06 10.87
N SER A 5 16.53 0.56 12.03
CA SER A 5 16.64 2.03 12.14
C SER A 5 17.98 2.56 11.61
N ARG A 6 19.10 1.82 11.80
CA ARG A 6 20.41 2.19 11.24
C ARG A 6 20.41 2.14 9.72
N CYS A 7 19.88 1.07 9.09
CA CYS A 7 19.78 0.99 7.64
C CYS A 7 18.94 2.12 7.06
N PHE A 8 17.84 2.47 7.73
CA PHE A 8 17.00 3.61 7.35
C PHE A 8 17.78 4.92 7.41
N TRP A 9 18.48 5.19 8.53
CA TRP A 9 19.30 6.37 8.70
C TRP A 9 20.38 6.47 7.62
N LEU A 10 21.18 5.41 7.41
CA LEU A 10 22.24 5.36 6.40
C LEU A 10 21.71 5.61 4.98
N THR A 11 20.53 5.08 4.67
CA THR A 11 19.91 5.26 3.34
C THR A 11 19.47 6.70 3.13
N GLN A 12 18.80 7.32 4.10
CA GLN A 12 18.29 8.68 3.97
C GLN A 12 19.43 9.71 3.93
N HIS A 13 20.50 9.49 4.70
CA HIS A 13 21.71 10.31 4.65
C HIS A 13 22.63 9.99 3.45
N LYS A 14 22.22 9.08 2.53
CA LYS A 14 22.97 8.69 1.33
C LYS A 14 24.38 8.14 1.63
N VAL A 15 24.60 7.61 2.83
CA VAL A 15 25.86 7.00 3.24
C VAL A 15 25.98 5.60 2.68
N TRP A 16 24.87 4.83 2.77
CA TRP A 16 24.82 3.45 2.27
C TRP A 16 23.37 3.02 2.06
N LYS A 17 23.15 2.20 1.05
CA LYS A 17 21.85 1.63 0.74
C LYS A 17 21.90 0.12 0.89
N ARG A 18 20.94 -0.45 1.63
CA ARG A 18 20.76 -1.89 1.73
C ARG A 18 20.66 -2.50 0.34
N PRO A 19 21.42 -3.58 0.04
CA PRO A 19 21.27 -4.31 -1.20
C PRO A 19 19.81 -4.76 -1.42
N ALA A 20 19.35 -4.70 -2.66
CA ALA A 20 18.04 -5.24 -3.00
C ALA A 20 18.04 -6.75 -2.76
N GLY A 21 16.99 -7.26 -2.11
CA GLY A 21 16.75 -8.68 -1.98
C GLY A 21 16.36 -9.33 -3.32
N ILE A 22 16.05 -10.63 -3.28
CA ILE A 22 15.50 -11.34 -4.45
C ILE A 22 14.21 -10.66 -4.88
N PHE A 23 14.14 -10.30 -6.17
CA PHE A 23 12.95 -9.65 -6.74
C PHE A 23 11.75 -10.60 -6.72
N PRO A 24 10.64 -10.25 -6.05
CA PRO A 24 9.45 -11.09 -5.97
C PRO A 24 8.67 -11.06 -7.29
N SER A 25 9.15 -11.76 -8.31
CA SER A 25 8.62 -11.68 -9.69
C SER A 25 7.14 -12.02 -9.81
N LEU A 26 6.69 -13.10 -9.15
CA LEU A 26 5.29 -13.52 -9.20
C LEU A 26 4.33 -12.51 -8.56
N PRO A 27 4.54 -12.04 -7.31
CA PRO A 27 3.71 -10.97 -6.74
C PRO A 27 3.71 -9.68 -7.55
N SER A 28 4.84 -9.31 -8.13
CA SER A 28 4.94 -8.12 -8.98
C SER A 28 4.17 -8.28 -10.31
N GLY A 29 4.24 -9.46 -10.92
CA GLY A 29 3.45 -9.78 -12.11
C GLY A 29 1.95 -9.78 -11.82
N MET A 30 1.53 -10.38 -10.71
CA MET A 30 0.14 -10.37 -10.25
C MET A 30 -0.38 -8.95 -10.00
N ASP A 31 0.39 -8.09 -9.35
CA ASP A 31 0.04 -6.67 -9.14
C ASP A 31 -0.27 -5.97 -10.46
N GLY A 32 0.58 -6.16 -11.48
CA GLY A 32 0.37 -5.60 -12.82
C GLY A 32 -0.93 -6.09 -13.47
N ILE A 33 -1.19 -7.39 -13.42
CA ILE A 33 -2.40 -8.00 -14.00
C ILE A 33 -3.66 -7.50 -13.27
N LEU A 34 -3.63 -7.43 -11.95
CA LEU A 34 -4.74 -6.95 -11.13
C LEU A 34 -5.07 -5.47 -11.43
N LYS A 35 -4.05 -4.61 -11.58
CA LYS A 35 -4.26 -3.22 -11.97
C LYS A 35 -4.97 -3.12 -13.32
N ILE A 36 -4.55 -3.90 -14.32
CA ILE A 36 -5.19 -3.96 -15.64
C ILE A 36 -6.63 -4.48 -15.53
N HIS A 37 -6.87 -5.51 -14.72
CA HIS A 37 -8.20 -6.06 -14.47
C HIS A 37 -9.15 -4.99 -13.92
N PHE A 38 -8.75 -4.30 -12.87
CA PHE A 38 -9.56 -3.23 -12.27
C PHE A 38 -9.76 -2.03 -13.21
N ASP A 39 -8.77 -1.70 -14.03
CA ASP A 39 -8.89 -0.60 -15.00
C ASP A 39 -9.95 -0.89 -16.06
N LYS A 40 -10.08 -2.15 -16.54
CA LYS A 40 -11.15 -2.56 -17.44
C LYS A 40 -12.56 -2.35 -16.85
N PHE A 41 -12.72 -2.53 -15.53
CA PHE A 41 -14.00 -2.24 -14.86
C PHE A 41 -14.20 -0.75 -14.61
N ARG A 42 -13.14 -0.01 -14.32
CA ARG A 42 -13.18 1.47 -14.23
C ARG A 42 -13.67 2.09 -15.52
N ASP A 43 -13.16 1.65 -16.66
CA ASP A 43 -13.55 2.14 -17.99
C ASP A 43 -15.03 1.90 -18.29
N LYS A 44 -15.62 0.84 -17.71
CA LYS A 44 -17.05 0.54 -17.81
C LYS A 44 -17.90 1.26 -16.77
N GLY A 45 -17.30 1.88 -15.76
CA GLY A 45 -18.01 2.44 -14.61
C GLY A 45 -18.60 1.39 -13.66
N GLU A 46 -18.06 0.18 -13.67
CA GLU A 46 -18.52 -0.97 -12.89
C GLU A 46 -17.54 -1.33 -11.78
N LEU A 47 -18.00 -2.08 -10.78
CA LEU A 47 -17.15 -2.75 -9.81
C LEU A 47 -16.79 -4.15 -10.35
N PRO A 48 -15.55 -4.61 -10.14
CA PRO A 48 -15.14 -5.95 -10.52
C PRO A 48 -15.84 -7.02 -9.64
N PRO A 49 -15.89 -8.29 -10.09
CA PRO A 49 -16.57 -9.39 -9.39
C PRO A 49 -16.18 -9.52 -7.92
N GLU A 50 -14.92 -9.27 -7.59
CA GLU A 50 -14.38 -9.34 -6.23
C GLU A 50 -15.04 -8.36 -5.25
N LEU A 51 -15.71 -7.33 -5.76
CA LEU A 51 -16.31 -6.27 -4.96
C LEU A 51 -17.82 -6.13 -5.16
N CYS A 52 -18.34 -6.49 -6.33
CA CYS A 52 -19.75 -6.17 -6.70
C CYS A 52 -20.80 -6.84 -5.80
N GLU A 53 -20.52 -8.04 -5.28
CA GLU A 53 -21.41 -8.78 -4.39
C GLU A 53 -21.24 -8.42 -2.90
N ILE A 54 -20.19 -7.66 -2.56
CA ILE A 54 -19.90 -7.29 -1.18
C ILE A 54 -20.79 -6.12 -0.76
N LYS A 55 -21.63 -6.35 0.25
CA LYS A 55 -22.59 -5.36 0.77
C LYS A 55 -21.94 -4.00 1.08
N ASP A 56 -20.76 -4.00 1.66
CA ASP A 56 -20.03 -2.77 1.99
C ASP A 56 -19.64 -1.95 0.75
N CYS A 57 -19.48 -2.59 -0.42
CA CYS A 57 -19.05 -1.99 -1.67
C CYS A 57 -20.17 -1.53 -2.60
N GLN A 58 -21.43 -1.98 -2.39
CA GLN A 58 -22.57 -1.74 -3.30
C GLN A 58 -22.86 -0.27 -3.63
N LYS A 59 -22.42 0.68 -2.78
CA LYS A 59 -22.60 2.12 -3.00
C LYS A 59 -21.29 2.84 -3.35
N MET A 60 -20.30 2.07 -3.76
CA MET A 60 -18.99 2.57 -4.14
C MET A 60 -18.80 2.47 -5.64
N LYS A 61 -17.85 3.23 -6.15
CA LYS A 61 -17.33 3.10 -7.52
C LYS A 61 -15.80 3.13 -7.47
N LEU A 62 -15.14 2.64 -8.50
CA LEU A 62 -13.71 2.83 -8.68
C LEU A 62 -13.41 4.32 -8.87
N PHE A 63 -12.25 4.77 -8.37
CA PHE A 63 -11.78 6.14 -8.57
C PHE A 63 -11.67 6.44 -10.07
N ASP A 64 -12.28 7.52 -10.53
CA ASP A 64 -12.54 7.78 -11.95
C ASP A 64 -11.43 8.57 -12.67
N ASP A 65 -10.54 9.26 -11.94
CA ASP A 65 -9.38 9.93 -12.56
C ASP A 65 -8.24 8.93 -12.81
N ALA A 66 -8.27 8.30 -13.99
CA ALA A 66 -7.32 7.26 -14.37
C ALA A 66 -5.87 7.78 -14.48
N GLU A 67 -5.67 9.00 -14.98
CA GLU A 67 -4.33 9.60 -15.16
C GLU A 67 -3.71 9.95 -13.81
N LEU A 68 -4.50 10.51 -12.89
CA LEU A 68 -4.04 10.77 -11.53
C LEU A 68 -3.72 9.48 -10.79
N LEU A 69 -4.58 8.46 -10.91
CA LEU A 69 -4.33 7.15 -10.31
C LEU A 69 -3.08 6.48 -10.88
N LYS A 70 -2.83 6.59 -12.17
CA LYS A 70 -1.60 6.09 -12.81
C LYS A 70 -0.35 6.74 -12.21
N THR A 71 -0.39 8.04 -11.96
CA THR A 71 0.67 8.78 -11.26
C THR A 71 0.84 8.26 -9.84
N TRP A 72 -0.26 8.06 -9.10
CA TRP A 72 -0.23 7.60 -7.71
C TRP A 72 0.17 6.13 -7.53
N ARG A 73 0.01 5.31 -8.56
CA ARG A 73 0.51 3.92 -8.62
C ARG A 73 2.00 3.82 -8.89
N ASN A 74 2.63 4.89 -9.36
CA ASN A 74 4.04 4.88 -9.70
C ASN A 74 4.90 4.98 -8.44
N ASN A 75 5.79 4.00 -8.21
CA ASN A 75 6.65 3.93 -7.03
C ASN A 75 7.63 5.10 -6.89
N PHE A 76 7.95 5.82 -7.97
CA PHE A 76 8.85 6.97 -7.96
C PHE A 76 8.09 8.30 -7.80
N GLN A 77 6.89 8.38 -8.31
CA GLN A 77 6.03 9.56 -8.21
C GLN A 77 5.13 9.46 -6.99
N GLY A 78 4.17 8.53 -6.99
CA GLY A 78 3.27 8.27 -5.88
C GLY A 78 2.43 9.48 -5.46
N ILE A 79 1.75 9.33 -4.34
CA ILE A 79 1.15 10.46 -3.62
C ILE A 79 2.24 11.06 -2.76
N LYS A 80 2.56 12.34 -2.97
CA LYS A 80 3.60 13.06 -2.23
C LYS A 80 3.00 14.12 -1.34
N TRP A 81 3.61 14.31 -0.18
CA TRP A 81 3.39 15.44 0.68
C TRP A 81 4.73 15.94 1.22
N GLU A 82 4.91 17.25 1.18
CA GLU A 82 6.09 17.94 1.69
C GLU A 82 5.68 18.74 2.93
N ASP A 83 6.46 18.63 4.00
CA ASP A 83 6.25 19.43 5.20
C ASP A 83 6.88 20.82 5.06
N LYS A 84 6.70 21.65 6.08
CA LYS A 84 7.23 23.02 6.12
C LYS A 84 8.78 23.12 6.09
N ASP A 85 9.45 22.03 6.42
CA ASP A 85 10.92 21.95 6.52
C ASP A 85 11.53 21.31 5.27
N GLY A 86 10.70 21.00 4.24
CA GLY A 86 11.13 20.42 2.96
C GLY A 86 11.27 18.89 2.99
N ASN A 87 10.84 18.24 4.06
CA ASN A 87 10.85 16.78 4.13
C ASN A 87 9.70 16.19 3.33
N ILE A 88 9.96 15.16 2.53
CA ILE A 88 8.98 14.54 1.65
C ILE A 88 8.59 13.16 2.16
N LEU A 89 7.29 12.93 2.37
CA LEU A 89 6.69 11.62 2.52
C LEU A 89 5.96 11.26 1.22
N HIS A 90 6.19 10.07 0.71
CA HIS A 90 5.46 9.59 -0.46
C HIS A 90 5.09 8.11 -0.34
N GLY A 91 4.06 7.69 -1.09
CA GLY A 91 3.62 6.31 -1.17
C GLY A 91 2.86 6.05 -2.46
N ALA A 92 2.92 4.82 -2.96
CA ALA A 92 2.18 4.40 -4.15
C ALA A 92 1.02 3.50 -3.73
N VAL A 93 -0.20 3.86 -4.15
CA VAL A 93 -1.41 3.08 -3.88
C VAL A 93 -1.70 2.14 -5.05
N ASP A 94 -2.34 0.99 -4.78
CA ASP A 94 -2.73 0.07 -5.85
C ASP A 94 -4.02 0.53 -6.52
N ASN A 95 -5.02 0.87 -5.72
CA ASN A 95 -6.31 1.37 -6.21
C ASN A 95 -7.04 2.21 -5.16
N LEU A 96 -8.10 2.86 -5.61
CA LEU A 96 -8.96 3.70 -4.79
C LEU A 96 -10.42 3.47 -5.16
N LEU A 97 -11.28 3.51 -4.14
CA LEU A 97 -12.73 3.53 -4.29
C LEU A 97 -13.28 4.91 -3.89
N ILE A 98 -14.45 5.24 -4.40
CA ILE A 98 -15.20 6.45 -4.04
C ILE A 98 -16.54 6.05 -3.43
N LYS A 99 -16.86 6.65 -2.29
CA LYS A 99 -18.17 6.61 -1.65
C LYS A 99 -18.67 8.04 -1.38
N GLY A 100 -19.64 8.47 -2.15
CA GLY A 100 -20.04 9.88 -2.15
C GLY A 100 -18.90 10.79 -2.59
N LYS A 101 -18.37 11.63 -1.67
CA LYS A 101 -17.23 12.51 -1.93
C LYS A 101 -15.92 12.02 -1.31
N LYS A 102 -15.94 10.86 -0.64
CA LYS A 102 -14.81 10.36 0.10
C LYS A 102 -14.08 9.26 -0.66
N ILE A 103 -12.77 9.27 -0.57
CA ILE A 103 -11.88 8.26 -1.12
C ILE A 103 -11.63 7.17 -0.07
N ILE A 104 -11.51 5.94 -0.53
CA ILE A 104 -11.17 4.76 0.26
C ILE A 104 -10.00 4.06 -0.42
N VAL A 105 -8.92 3.80 0.31
CA VAL A 105 -7.78 3.04 -0.20
C VAL A 105 -8.19 1.58 -0.36
N LEU A 106 -7.86 0.99 -1.50
CA LEU A 106 -7.98 -0.43 -1.80
C LEU A 106 -6.60 -0.95 -2.21
N ASP A 107 -6.03 -1.82 -1.40
CA ASP A 107 -4.69 -2.33 -1.60
C ASP A 107 -4.73 -3.85 -1.83
N TYR A 108 -4.04 -4.32 -2.86
CA TYR A 108 -4.02 -5.74 -3.25
C TYR A 108 -2.92 -6.49 -2.52
N LYS A 109 -3.22 -7.71 -2.12
CA LYS A 109 -2.24 -8.58 -1.46
C LYS A 109 -2.31 -9.99 -2.01
N THR A 110 -1.30 -10.40 -2.76
CA THR A 110 -1.14 -11.78 -3.22
C THR A 110 -0.42 -12.58 -2.15
N ARG A 111 -0.97 -13.72 -1.77
CA ARG A 111 -0.42 -14.63 -0.75
C ARG A 111 -0.31 -16.05 -1.32
N GLY A 112 0.78 -16.73 -1.02
CA GLY A 112 0.96 -18.14 -1.41
C GLY A 112 0.25 -19.14 -0.52
N PHE A 113 -0.25 -18.71 0.66
CA PHE A 113 -0.87 -19.56 1.68
C PHE A 113 -2.10 -18.89 2.26
N ALA A 114 -2.97 -19.70 2.88
CA ALA A 114 -4.17 -19.25 3.57
C ALA A 114 -3.87 -18.09 4.56
N LEU A 115 -4.84 -17.20 4.71
CA LEU A 115 -4.73 -16.07 5.63
C LEU A 115 -4.78 -16.58 7.07
N LYS A 116 -3.84 -16.10 7.88
CA LYS A 116 -3.93 -16.21 9.34
C LYS A 116 -4.81 -15.09 9.87
N GLU A 117 -5.31 -15.24 11.09
CA GLU A 117 -6.21 -14.29 11.72
C GLU A 117 -5.63 -12.87 11.78
N ASP A 118 -4.34 -12.75 12.04
CA ASP A 118 -3.58 -11.50 12.21
C ASP A 118 -2.88 -11.00 10.92
N THR A 119 -2.99 -11.74 9.81
CA THR A 119 -2.25 -11.39 8.57
C THR A 119 -2.46 -9.95 8.11
N HIS A 120 -3.65 -9.42 8.30
CA HIS A 120 -4.02 -8.07 7.87
C HIS A 120 -3.37 -6.96 8.72
N GLU A 121 -3.00 -7.23 9.98
CA GLU A 121 -2.40 -6.26 10.89
C GLU A 121 -1.03 -5.76 10.41
N HIS A 122 -0.28 -6.58 9.69
CA HIS A 122 1.01 -6.21 9.11
C HIS A 122 0.94 -5.04 8.14
N TYR A 123 -0.24 -4.74 7.59
CA TYR A 123 -0.47 -3.68 6.60
C TYR A 123 -1.06 -2.41 7.21
N GLN A 124 -1.34 -2.38 8.52
CA GLN A 124 -1.98 -1.25 9.18
C GLN A 124 -1.24 0.08 8.92
N ASN A 125 0.07 0.11 9.16
CA ASN A 125 0.86 1.32 8.98
C ASN A 125 0.86 1.81 7.53
N GLN A 126 0.82 0.91 6.55
CA GLN A 126 0.75 1.26 5.14
C GLN A 126 -0.56 1.98 4.81
N LEU A 127 -1.69 1.43 5.28
CA LEU A 127 -3.01 2.02 5.06
C LEU A 127 -3.17 3.36 5.78
N ASP A 128 -2.64 3.49 6.99
CA ASP A 128 -2.64 4.74 7.76
C ASP A 128 -1.86 5.84 7.01
N ILE A 129 -0.67 5.50 6.49
CA ILE A 129 0.18 6.42 5.73
C ILE A 129 -0.51 6.85 4.43
N TYR A 130 -1.13 5.93 3.67
CA TYR A 130 -1.83 6.28 2.45
C TYR A 130 -3.00 7.25 2.70
N ASN A 131 -3.79 7.00 3.74
CA ASN A 131 -4.87 7.91 4.13
C ASN A 131 -4.34 9.26 4.64
N PHE A 132 -3.24 9.27 5.39
CA PHE A 132 -2.57 10.50 5.79
C PHE A 132 -2.13 11.32 4.58
N LEU A 133 -1.46 10.70 3.60
CA LEU A 133 -1.02 11.36 2.37
C LEU A 133 -2.19 11.94 1.59
N LEU A 134 -3.29 11.20 1.41
CA LEU A 134 -4.50 11.69 0.75
C LEU A 134 -5.07 12.92 1.48
N ARG A 135 -5.20 12.87 2.80
CA ARG A 135 -5.71 14.01 3.60
C ARG A 135 -4.79 15.22 3.56
N LYS A 136 -3.46 15.01 3.56
CA LYS A 136 -2.48 16.11 3.42
C LYS A 136 -2.55 16.78 2.05
N ASN A 137 -3.01 16.06 1.03
CA ASN A 137 -3.31 16.59 -0.30
C ASN A 137 -4.78 17.07 -0.46
N SER A 138 -5.46 17.36 0.65
CA SER A 138 -6.83 17.92 0.69
C SER A 138 -7.93 16.97 0.19
N TYR A 139 -7.65 15.68 0.04
CA TYR A 139 -8.69 14.70 -0.27
C TYR A 139 -9.42 14.25 1.00
N GLN A 140 -10.74 14.16 0.91
CA GLN A 140 -11.55 13.58 1.98
C GLN A 140 -11.48 12.04 1.87
N THR A 141 -11.17 11.37 2.98
CA THR A 141 -11.14 9.90 3.04
C THR A 141 -12.13 9.39 4.07
N GLU A 142 -12.58 8.15 3.92
CA GLU A 142 -13.24 7.42 5.01
C GLU A 142 -12.21 7.04 6.10
N ASP A 143 -12.70 6.70 7.32
CA ASP A 143 -11.86 6.26 8.42
C ASP A 143 -11.59 4.74 8.38
N TYR A 144 -11.65 4.18 7.17
CA TYR A 144 -11.31 2.81 6.87
C TYR A 144 -10.73 2.68 5.46
N ALA A 145 -10.03 1.58 5.24
CA ALA A 145 -9.47 1.15 3.97
C ALA A 145 -9.78 -0.34 3.75
N PHE A 146 -9.50 -0.85 2.57
CA PHE A 146 -9.64 -2.26 2.25
C PHE A 146 -8.32 -2.90 1.86
N LEU A 147 -8.11 -4.12 2.32
CA LEU A 147 -7.13 -5.08 1.81
C LEU A 147 -7.88 -6.15 1.02
N LEU A 148 -7.55 -6.32 -0.24
CA LEU A 148 -8.08 -7.39 -1.07
C LEU A 148 -7.02 -8.46 -1.26
N PHE A 149 -7.21 -9.59 -0.59
CA PHE A 149 -6.30 -10.71 -0.64
C PHE A 149 -6.68 -11.67 -1.78
N TYR A 150 -5.66 -12.13 -2.49
CA TYR A 150 -5.73 -13.19 -3.47
C TYR A 150 -4.88 -14.37 -3.00
N VAL A 151 -5.51 -15.52 -2.78
CA VAL A 151 -4.87 -16.76 -2.32
C VAL A 151 -5.13 -17.85 -3.35
N PRO A 152 -4.11 -18.54 -3.89
CA PRO A 152 -4.34 -19.61 -4.85
C PRO A 152 -5.11 -20.75 -4.18
N LYS A 153 -6.14 -21.26 -4.87
CA LYS A 153 -7.05 -22.28 -4.39
C LYS A 153 -6.80 -23.64 -5.06
N GLU A 154 -6.84 -23.64 -6.38
CA GLU A 154 -6.72 -24.84 -7.18
C GLU A 154 -6.20 -24.53 -8.58
N VAL A 155 -5.82 -25.57 -9.30
CA VAL A 155 -5.54 -25.51 -10.74
C VAL A 155 -6.64 -26.32 -11.44
N THR A 156 -7.29 -25.68 -12.42
CA THR A 156 -8.34 -26.31 -13.23
C THR A 156 -7.77 -27.36 -14.18
N GLU A 157 -8.64 -28.18 -14.79
CA GLU A 157 -8.26 -29.13 -15.83
C GLU A 157 -7.63 -28.46 -17.06
N THR A 158 -7.95 -27.18 -17.32
CA THR A 158 -7.37 -26.35 -18.40
C THR A 158 -6.04 -25.71 -18.03
N GLY A 159 -5.55 -25.91 -16.79
CA GLY A 159 -4.29 -25.36 -16.29
C GLY A 159 -4.38 -23.92 -15.75
N GLU A 160 -5.58 -23.38 -15.59
CA GLU A 160 -5.80 -22.06 -15.00
C GLU A 160 -5.70 -22.14 -13.48
N VAL A 161 -5.01 -21.16 -12.87
CA VAL A 161 -4.92 -21.02 -11.42
C VAL A 161 -6.10 -20.18 -10.92
N VAL A 162 -6.95 -20.80 -10.11
CA VAL A 162 -8.07 -20.12 -9.46
C VAL A 162 -7.62 -19.54 -8.13
N PHE A 163 -8.04 -18.31 -7.83
CA PHE A 163 -7.78 -17.63 -6.58
C PHE A 163 -9.05 -17.43 -5.77
N ASP A 164 -8.99 -17.74 -4.48
CA ASP A 164 -9.98 -17.24 -3.53
C ASP A 164 -9.64 -15.78 -3.20
N THR A 165 -10.67 -14.94 -3.15
CA THR A 165 -10.55 -13.54 -2.79
C THR A 165 -11.17 -13.26 -1.43
N THR A 166 -10.51 -12.44 -0.62
CA THR A 166 -11.02 -12.02 0.69
C THR A 166 -10.83 -10.53 0.85
N LEU A 167 -11.93 -9.80 1.02
CA LEU A 167 -11.88 -8.37 1.34
C LEU A 167 -11.90 -8.17 2.86
N LYS A 168 -10.85 -7.53 3.39
CA LYS A 168 -10.75 -7.13 4.79
C LYS A 168 -10.90 -5.62 4.91
N LYS A 169 -11.88 -5.18 5.70
CA LYS A 169 -12.07 -3.78 6.06
C LYS A 169 -11.19 -3.45 7.26
N MET A 170 -10.32 -2.47 7.11
CA MET A 170 -9.35 -2.04 8.10
C MET A 170 -9.69 -0.64 8.58
N LYS A 171 -9.77 -0.45 9.90
CA LYS A 171 -9.87 0.90 10.45
C LYS A 171 -8.56 1.65 10.20
N VAL A 172 -8.65 2.92 9.84
CA VAL A 172 -7.49 3.80 9.57
C VAL A 172 -7.25 4.73 10.76
N ASP A 173 -5.99 4.89 11.14
CA ASP A 173 -5.55 5.85 12.13
C ASP A 173 -4.49 6.81 11.55
N VAL A 174 -4.94 7.97 11.07
CA VAL A 174 -4.03 9.00 10.53
C VAL A 174 -3.11 9.62 11.61
N LYS A 175 -3.49 9.53 12.91
CA LYS A 175 -2.62 9.99 14.00
C LYS A 175 -1.44 9.02 14.18
N ASN A 176 -1.65 7.73 13.94
CA ASN A 176 -0.56 6.75 13.90
C ASN A 176 0.42 7.08 12.78
N ALA A 177 -0.08 7.39 11.57
CA ALA A 177 0.77 7.81 10.46
C ALA A 177 1.58 9.08 10.77
N GLU A 178 0.97 10.07 11.39
CA GLU A 178 1.65 11.30 11.83
C GLU A 178 2.73 11.00 12.88
N LYS A 179 2.46 10.10 13.83
CA LYS A 179 3.43 9.65 14.81
C LYS A 179 4.61 8.94 14.16
N ILE A 180 4.34 8.05 13.19
CA ILE A 180 5.39 7.35 12.43
C ILE A 180 6.27 8.36 11.69
N TRP A 181 5.66 9.37 11.04
CA TRP A 181 6.37 10.44 10.35
C TRP A 181 7.29 11.22 11.30
N LYS A 182 6.77 11.72 12.42
CA LYS A 182 7.55 12.43 13.43
C LYS A 182 8.71 11.60 13.97
N SER A 183 8.44 10.34 14.30
CA SER A 183 9.49 9.41 14.79
C SER A 183 10.57 9.14 13.74
N ALA A 184 10.21 9.14 12.44
CA ALA A 184 11.19 9.00 11.38
C ALA A 184 12.11 10.23 11.28
N LEU A 185 11.56 11.44 11.38
CA LEU A 185 12.34 12.67 11.39
C LEU A 185 13.25 12.77 12.62
N GLU A 186 12.70 12.53 13.82
CA GLU A 186 13.49 12.50 15.06
C GLU A 186 14.64 11.49 15.01
N LEU A 187 14.46 10.39 14.28
CA LEU A 187 15.51 9.40 14.07
C LEU A 187 16.60 9.92 13.15
N LEU A 188 16.22 10.65 12.11
CA LEU A 188 17.17 11.20 11.13
C LEU A 188 17.97 12.37 11.69
N ASP A 189 17.43 13.13 12.63
CA ASP A 189 18.11 14.26 13.30
C ASP A 189 19.16 13.80 14.33
N LYS A 190 19.15 12.52 14.72
CA LYS A 190 20.12 11.95 15.67
C LYS A 190 21.39 11.50 14.97
N GLU A 191 22.43 11.26 15.77
CA GLU A 191 23.61 10.54 15.31
C GLU A 191 23.26 9.12 14.84
N CYS A 192 24.13 8.57 13.98
CA CYS A 192 23.92 7.23 13.43
C CYS A 192 23.79 6.20 14.55
N ILE A 193 22.72 5.42 14.49
CA ILE A 193 22.38 4.42 15.51
C ILE A 193 23.44 3.31 15.52
N GLU A 194 23.92 2.96 16.71
CA GLU A 194 24.95 1.92 16.88
C GLU A 194 24.41 0.49 16.64
N LYS A 195 23.13 0.22 17.00
CA LYS A 195 22.51 -1.11 16.84
C LYS A 195 22.48 -1.52 15.37
N ARG A 196 23.16 -2.60 15.04
CA ARG A 196 23.30 -3.15 13.69
C ARG A 196 22.37 -4.34 13.46
N CYS A 197 21.98 -4.56 12.23
CA CYS A 197 21.35 -5.79 11.76
C CYS A 197 22.36 -6.54 10.86
N GLU A 198 22.03 -7.78 10.48
CA GLU A 198 22.85 -8.63 9.59
C GLU A 198 23.34 -7.95 8.31
N TRP A 199 22.60 -6.95 7.80
CA TRP A 199 22.94 -6.21 6.59
C TRP A 199 23.94 -5.08 6.84
N CYS A 200 23.72 -4.27 7.87
CA CYS A 200 24.58 -3.12 8.17
C CYS A 200 25.70 -3.43 9.17
N GLU A 201 25.82 -4.66 9.63
CA GLU A 201 26.95 -5.14 10.45
C GLU A 201 28.26 -5.21 9.67
N LYS A 202 28.14 -5.35 8.35
CA LYS A 202 29.27 -5.48 7.42
C LYS A 202 29.84 -4.14 6.94
N ILE A 203 29.37 -3.01 7.53
CA ILE A 203 29.78 -1.65 7.14
C ILE A 203 30.57 -0.98 8.26
#